data_c7962cfa2d774df9c57cb04359f3e4ed
#
_entry.id   c7962cfa2d774df9c57cb04359f3e4ed
#
_cell.length_a   1.000
_cell.length_b   1.000
_cell.length_c   1.000
_cell.angle_alpha   90.00
_cell.angle_beta   90.00
_cell.angle_gamma   90.00
#
_symmetry.space_group_name_H-M   'P 1'
#
loop_
_entity.id
_entity.type
_entity.pdbx_description
1 polymer ?
#
loop_
_entity_poly.entity_id
_entity_poly.type
_entity_poly.pdbx_seq_one_letter_code
_entity_poly.pdbx_strand_id
1 'polypeptide(L)'
;GIDERGFRGIGRLAGLAYAEQVKFVTSAYGENVKTVMTCDCVKMQTLLQKSNTETSDVMETFKAISSFSYSQAEAEDTHYFEVQMMGVAKDSILLEENVVWGYLSETAPVDFDSQRFGPSASKIRDYFKEKGYPISCYKIFRGTRKLPIYKPYARDLSTGKQAKTKNKDFVRDIEFVYEKASDGQPLYIGWIALTDFSGIISNESVQGIRFRKGNILVGNNSTFVKYFPSEGHNANRMFAGEIHVLHNEVI
;
A
#
# COMPACT_ATOMS: atom_id res chain seq x y z
N GLY A 1 12.20 13.85 -8.01
CA GLY A 1 11.75 13.50 -9.34
C GLY A 1 10.27 13.14 -9.33
N ILE A 2 9.64 13.17 -10.49
CA ILE A 2 8.18 12.93 -10.67
C ILE A 2 7.75 11.52 -10.21
N ASP A 3 8.70 10.60 -10.06
CA ASP A 3 8.46 9.20 -9.66
C ASP A 3 8.79 8.90 -8.18
N GLU A 4 9.15 9.88 -7.37
CA GLU A 4 9.47 9.65 -5.96
C GLU A 4 8.19 9.44 -5.15
N ARG A 5 7.98 8.20 -4.70
CA ARG A 5 6.89 7.79 -3.82
C ARG A 5 7.36 7.84 -2.38
N GLY A 6 7.13 8.93 -1.72
CA GLY A 6 7.47 9.10 -0.32
C GLY A 6 8.14 10.43 -0.05
N PHE A 7 7.39 11.32 0.56
CA PHE A 7 7.77 12.73 0.73
C PHE A 7 8.88 12.96 1.79
N ARG A 8 9.02 12.08 2.79
CA ARG A 8 9.88 12.32 3.95
C ARG A 8 10.85 11.19 4.31
N GLY A 9 10.87 10.07 3.59
CA GLY A 9 11.72 8.91 3.91
C GLY A 9 11.39 8.20 5.23
N ILE A 10 10.43 8.71 6.01
CA ILE A 10 10.08 8.21 7.36
C ILE A 10 9.56 6.78 7.33
N GLY A 11 8.89 6.36 6.24
CA GLY A 11 8.34 5.01 6.11
C GLY A 11 9.40 3.90 6.27
N ARG A 12 10.65 4.17 5.90
CA ARG A 12 11.77 3.22 6.07
C ARG A 12 12.10 2.96 7.52
N LEU A 13 11.81 3.92 8.41
CA LEU A 13 12.11 3.84 9.84
C LEU A 13 10.94 3.30 10.66
N ALA A 14 9.77 3.10 10.07
CA ALA A 14 8.57 2.63 10.78
C ALA A 14 8.80 1.29 11.50
N GLY A 15 9.62 0.40 10.92
CA GLY A 15 9.99 -0.88 11.55
C GLY A 15 10.64 -0.76 12.91
N LEU A 16 11.31 0.36 13.21
CA LEU A 16 11.98 0.59 14.49
C LEU A 16 11.02 0.62 15.69
N ALA A 17 9.74 0.93 15.44
CA ALA A 17 8.72 0.97 16.50
C ALA A 17 8.15 -0.42 16.85
N TYR A 18 8.36 -1.44 16.03
CA TYR A 18 7.68 -2.73 16.10
C TYR A 18 8.61 -3.91 16.36
N ALA A 19 9.92 -3.69 16.49
CA ALA A 19 10.90 -4.74 16.67
C ALA A 19 11.89 -4.38 17.78
N GLU A 20 12.57 -5.36 18.35
CA GLU A 20 13.70 -5.13 19.27
C GLU A 20 14.96 -4.70 18.51
N GLN A 21 15.12 -5.19 17.30
CA GLN A 21 16.23 -4.85 16.42
C GLN A 21 15.75 -4.81 14.96
N VAL A 22 16.26 -3.82 14.20
CA VAL A 22 16.05 -3.74 12.75
C VAL A 22 17.40 -3.74 12.04
N LYS A 23 17.55 -4.61 11.04
CA LYS A 23 18.70 -4.61 10.14
C LYS A 23 18.29 -4.14 8.76
N PHE A 24 19.09 -3.25 8.21
CA PHE A 24 19.04 -2.85 6.81
C PHE A 24 20.24 -3.47 6.11
N VAL A 25 20.00 -4.35 5.16
CA VAL A 25 21.03 -5.06 4.41
C VAL A 25 20.98 -4.58 2.96
N THR A 26 22.11 -4.21 2.43
CA THR A 26 22.18 -3.73 1.05
C THR A 26 23.42 -4.24 0.35
N SER A 27 23.27 -4.53 -0.93
CA SER A 27 24.36 -4.77 -1.89
C SER A 27 24.10 -3.89 -3.10
N ALA A 28 25.13 -3.21 -3.60
CA ALA A 28 25.03 -2.36 -4.77
C ALA A 28 25.62 -3.05 -6.00
N TYR A 29 25.04 -2.79 -7.17
CA TYR A 29 25.54 -3.33 -8.43
C TYR A 29 26.97 -2.85 -8.69
N GLY A 30 27.86 -3.76 -9.06
CA GLY A 30 29.29 -3.48 -9.29
C GLY A 30 30.13 -3.51 -8.02
N GLU A 31 29.56 -3.87 -6.87
CA GLU A 31 30.27 -4.01 -5.59
C GLU A 31 30.17 -5.46 -5.10
N ASN A 32 31.29 -6.00 -4.59
CA ASN A 32 31.33 -7.33 -3.96
C ASN A 32 31.12 -7.28 -2.44
N VAL A 33 30.56 -6.18 -1.95
CA VAL A 33 30.37 -5.88 -0.53
C VAL A 33 28.91 -5.87 -0.17
N LYS A 34 28.57 -6.57 0.91
CA LYS A 34 27.30 -6.45 1.61
C LYS A 34 27.47 -5.54 2.83
N THR A 35 26.68 -4.48 2.87
CA THR A 35 26.63 -3.57 4.02
C THR A 35 25.42 -3.90 4.87
N VAL A 36 25.63 -4.02 6.18
CA VAL A 36 24.55 -4.23 7.17
C VAL A 36 24.58 -3.10 8.18
N MET A 37 23.51 -2.32 8.24
CA MET A 37 23.25 -1.38 9.34
C MET A 37 22.28 -2.05 10.31
N THR A 38 22.67 -2.13 11.57
CA THR A 38 21.85 -2.69 12.64
C THR A 38 21.42 -1.57 13.59
N CYS A 39 20.13 -1.47 13.86
CA CYS A 39 19.53 -0.52 14.81
C CYS A 39 19.02 -1.26 16.04
N ASP A 40 19.46 -0.84 17.21
CA ASP A 40 18.98 -1.31 18.52
C ASP A 40 17.75 -0.48 18.93
N CYS A 41 16.57 -1.06 18.75
CA CYS A 41 15.31 -0.36 19.00
C CYS A 41 14.96 -0.30 20.49
N VAL A 42 15.45 -1.25 21.30
CA VAL A 42 15.26 -1.23 22.76
C VAL A 42 16.03 -0.05 23.35
N LYS A 43 17.28 0.11 22.93
CA LYS A 43 18.11 1.26 23.33
C LYS A 43 17.48 2.58 22.87
N MET A 44 16.93 2.63 21.65
CA MET A 44 16.20 3.80 21.14
C MET A 44 15.05 4.18 22.06
N GLN A 45 14.18 3.24 22.43
CA GLN A 45 13.06 3.49 23.33
C GLN A 45 13.52 4.02 24.69
N THR A 46 14.60 3.44 25.23
CA THR A 46 15.21 3.88 26.50
C THR A 46 15.72 5.32 26.43
N LEU A 47 16.38 5.70 25.32
CA LEU A 47 16.86 7.06 25.12
C LEU A 47 15.71 8.06 24.96
N LEU A 48 14.68 7.72 24.18
CA LEU A 48 13.51 8.57 24.00
C LEU A 48 12.72 8.80 25.30
N GLN A 49 12.64 7.80 26.19
CA GLN A 49 11.99 7.97 27.49
C GLN A 49 12.78 8.90 28.44
N LYS A 50 14.10 8.90 28.35
CA LYS A 50 14.95 9.79 29.14
C LYS A 50 14.97 11.22 28.63
N SER A 51 14.76 11.42 27.32
CA SER A 51 14.85 12.75 26.67
C SER A 51 13.64 13.67 26.90
N ASN A 52 12.63 13.26 27.68
CA ASN A 52 11.52 14.14 28.07
C ASN A 52 11.96 15.37 28.92
N THR A 53 13.24 15.49 29.25
CA THR A 53 13.83 16.57 30.03
C THR A 53 14.94 17.35 29.32
N GLU A 54 15.46 16.88 28.21
CA GLU A 54 16.54 17.52 27.44
C GLU A 54 16.32 17.32 25.94
N THR A 55 16.58 18.35 25.14
CA THR A 55 16.58 18.31 23.66
C THR A 55 17.73 17.41 23.18
N SER A 56 17.50 16.11 23.06
CA SER A 56 18.50 15.22 22.45
C SER A 56 18.57 15.43 20.94
N ASP A 57 19.76 15.58 20.40
CA ASP A 57 20.00 15.62 18.96
C ASP A 57 19.61 14.28 18.34
N VAL A 58 18.73 14.33 17.34
CA VAL A 58 18.27 13.16 16.56
C VAL A 58 19.46 12.40 15.96
N MET A 59 20.48 13.11 15.49
CA MET A 59 21.68 12.50 14.91
C MET A 59 22.54 11.77 15.95
N GLU A 60 22.66 12.30 17.15
CA GLU A 60 23.37 11.62 18.24
C GLU A 60 22.62 10.36 18.68
N THR A 61 21.30 10.45 18.82
CA THR A 61 20.46 9.28 19.11
C THR A 61 20.64 8.20 18.06
N PHE A 62 20.58 8.58 16.78
CA PHE A 62 20.72 7.62 15.68
C PHE A 62 22.11 6.96 15.66
N LYS A 63 23.17 7.72 15.87
CA LYS A 63 24.55 7.18 16.02
C LYS A 63 24.67 6.23 17.20
N ALA A 64 24.01 6.53 18.32
CA ALA A 64 24.08 5.71 19.52
C ALA A 64 23.39 4.35 19.37
N ILE A 65 22.34 4.26 18.56
CA ILE A 65 21.57 3.02 18.37
C ILE A 65 22.00 2.21 17.13
N SER A 66 22.76 2.79 16.20
CA SER A 66 23.13 2.15 14.95
C SER A 66 24.58 1.64 14.97
N SER A 67 24.80 0.51 14.33
CA SER A 67 26.11 -0.06 14.04
C SER A 67 26.18 -0.54 12.60
N PHE A 68 27.40 -0.52 12.02
CA PHE A 68 27.64 -0.96 10.65
C PHE A 68 28.61 -2.14 10.64
N SER A 69 28.32 -3.10 9.77
CA SER A 69 29.24 -4.17 9.42
C SER A 69 29.27 -4.39 7.91
N TYR A 70 30.39 -4.86 7.42
CA TYR A 70 30.66 -5.09 6.01
C TYR A 70 31.15 -6.51 5.80
N SER A 71 30.73 -7.15 4.73
CA SER A 71 31.26 -8.44 4.31
C SER A 71 31.49 -8.48 2.80
N GLN A 72 32.56 -9.16 2.37
CA GLN A 72 32.96 -9.28 0.97
C GLN A 72 32.39 -10.54 0.30
N ALA A 73 31.19 -10.97 0.65
CA ALA A 73 30.64 -12.24 0.24
C ALA A 73 29.56 -12.15 -0.87
N GLU A 74 29.48 -11.02 -1.57
CA GLU A 74 28.46 -10.81 -2.60
C GLU A 74 29.05 -10.87 -4.01
N ALA A 75 28.29 -11.39 -4.96
CA ALA A 75 28.63 -11.30 -6.37
C ALA A 75 28.41 -9.88 -6.90
N GLU A 76 29.26 -9.40 -7.79
CA GLU A 76 29.22 -8.02 -8.31
C GLU A 76 27.93 -7.66 -9.08
N ASP A 77 27.23 -8.65 -9.60
CA ASP A 77 25.93 -8.49 -10.27
C ASP A 77 24.73 -8.48 -9.31
N THR A 78 24.99 -8.73 -8.02
CA THR A 78 23.95 -8.75 -6.98
C THR A 78 23.65 -7.34 -6.51
N HIS A 79 22.36 -6.98 -6.53
CA HIS A 79 21.90 -5.73 -5.93
C HIS A 79 20.54 -5.93 -5.27
N TYR A 80 20.42 -5.50 -4.03
CA TYR A 80 19.18 -5.60 -3.26
C TYR A 80 19.21 -4.66 -2.05
N PHE A 81 18.03 -4.46 -1.51
CA PHE A 81 17.81 -3.82 -0.21
C PHE A 81 16.84 -4.70 0.58
N GLU A 82 17.27 -5.15 1.74
CA GLU A 82 16.50 -6.00 2.63
C GLU A 82 16.32 -5.33 3.98
N VAL A 83 15.13 -5.45 4.56
CA VAL A 83 14.84 -5.02 5.93
C VAL A 83 14.44 -6.25 6.74
N GLN A 84 15.17 -6.51 7.79
CA GLN A 84 14.92 -7.59 8.74
C GLN A 84 14.47 -7.02 10.07
N MET A 85 13.27 -7.39 10.52
CA MET A 85 12.73 -7.02 11.83
C MET A 85 12.85 -8.23 12.76
N MET A 86 13.60 -8.08 13.86
CA MET A 86 13.84 -9.15 14.83
C MET A 86 13.29 -8.78 16.19
N GLY A 87 12.78 -9.79 16.93
CA GLY A 87 12.13 -9.56 18.21
C GLY A 87 10.81 -8.81 18.09
N VAL A 88 10.05 -9.05 17.00
CA VAL A 88 8.68 -8.56 16.89
C VAL A 88 7.82 -9.26 17.93
N ALA A 89 6.99 -8.49 18.66
CA ALA A 89 6.13 -9.05 19.70
C ALA A 89 5.26 -10.19 19.15
N LYS A 90 5.13 -11.29 19.93
CA LYS A 90 4.46 -12.52 19.48
C LYS A 90 2.96 -12.34 19.14
N ASP A 91 2.33 -11.34 19.74
CA ASP A 91 0.95 -10.93 19.51
C ASP A 91 0.81 -9.82 18.45
N SER A 92 1.89 -9.47 17.79
CA SER A 92 1.87 -8.45 16.76
C SER A 92 1.14 -8.94 15.51
N ILE A 93 0.21 -8.12 15.01
CA ILE A 93 -0.49 -8.33 13.75
C ILE A 93 0.47 -8.45 12.55
N LEU A 94 1.69 -7.94 12.67
CA LEU A 94 2.74 -8.05 11.64
C LEU A 94 3.21 -9.49 11.43
N LEU A 95 2.96 -10.40 12.38
CA LEU A 95 3.26 -11.83 12.27
C LEU A 95 2.12 -12.63 11.64
N GLU A 96 0.94 -12.01 11.45
CA GLU A 96 -0.20 -12.63 10.81
C GLU A 96 -0.11 -12.46 9.28
N GLU A 97 0.53 -13.41 8.61
CA GLU A 97 0.81 -13.35 7.17
C GLU A 97 -0.40 -12.93 6.32
N ASN A 98 -1.57 -13.54 6.55
CA ASN A 98 -2.77 -13.25 5.76
C ASN A 98 -3.25 -11.80 5.95
N VAL A 99 -3.08 -11.24 7.15
CA VAL A 99 -3.44 -9.85 7.44
C VAL A 99 -2.49 -8.90 6.74
N VAL A 100 -1.18 -9.14 6.84
CA VAL A 100 -0.16 -8.34 6.16
C VAL A 100 -0.34 -8.38 4.64
N TRP A 101 -0.59 -9.56 4.07
CA TRP A 101 -0.80 -9.69 2.64
C TRP A 101 -2.10 -9.07 2.16
N GLY A 102 -3.16 -9.20 2.94
CA GLY A 102 -4.43 -8.50 2.68
C GLY A 102 -4.24 -6.99 2.68
N TYR A 103 -3.52 -6.46 3.66
CA TYR A 103 -3.18 -5.05 3.75
C TYR A 103 -2.35 -4.56 2.56
N LEU A 104 -1.31 -5.31 2.17
CA LEU A 104 -0.49 -4.97 0.99
C LEU A 104 -1.30 -5.04 -0.31
N SER A 105 -2.18 -6.02 -0.45
CA SER A 105 -3.10 -6.14 -1.60
C SER A 105 -3.98 -4.90 -1.75
N GLU A 106 -4.44 -4.32 -0.63
CA GLU A 106 -5.30 -3.15 -0.61
C GLU A 106 -4.50 -1.85 -0.81
N THR A 107 -3.38 -1.70 -0.10
CA THR A 107 -2.68 -0.41 0.05
C THR A 107 -1.53 -0.21 -0.91
N ALA A 108 -0.78 -1.25 -1.23
CA ALA A 108 0.42 -1.14 -2.05
C ALA A 108 0.12 -0.87 -3.53
N PRO A 109 1.06 -0.26 -4.26
CA PRO A 109 0.90 0.01 -5.69
C PRO A 109 1.13 -1.26 -6.54
N VAL A 110 0.31 -2.28 -6.31
CA VAL A 110 0.31 -3.53 -7.07
C VAL A 110 -0.68 -3.49 -8.23
N ASP A 111 -0.51 -4.39 -9.18
CA ASP A 111 -1.38 -4.51 -10.35
C ASP A 111 -2.67 -5.29 -10.03
N PHE A 112 -3.61 -5.26 -10.96
CA PHE A 112 -4.80 -6.12 -10.94
C PHE A 112 -4.43 -7.56 -11.34
N ASP A 113 -5.08 -8.52 -10.68
CA ASP A 113 -5.06 -9.91 -11.13
C ASP A 113 -5.96 -10.07 -12.36
N SER A 114 -5.36 -10.21 -13.53
CA SER A 114 -6.10 -10.36 -14.79
C SER A 114 -6.92 -11.65 -14.87
N GLN A 115 -6.57 -12.68 -14.11
CA GLN A 115 -7.37 -13.92 -14.05
C GLN A 115 -8.63 -13.72 -13.18
N ARG A 116 -8.49 -13.05 -12.05
CA ARG A 116 -9.60 -12.83 -11.10
C ARG A 116 -10.51 -11.69 -11.52
N PHE A 117 -9.96 -10.59 -12.01
CA PHE A 117 -10.73 -9.39 -12.39
C PHE A 117 -11.12 -9.39 -13.88
N GLY A 118 -10.55 -10.31 -14.67
CA GLY A 118 -10.89 -10.52 -16.06
C GLY A 118 -10.63 -9.31 -16.96
N PRO A 119 -11.50 -9.08 -17.98
CA PRO A 119 -11.33 -7.98 -18.95
C PRO A 119 -11.30 -6.58 -18.34
N SER A 120 -11.91 -6.39 -17.16
CA SER A 120 -11.93 -5.10 -16.45
C SER A 120 -10.53 -4.59 -16.14
N ALA A 121 -9.62 -5.50 -15.78
CA ALA A 121 -8.22 -5.15 -15.52
C ALA A 121 -7.52 -4.52 -16.74
N SER A 122 -7.74 -5.07 -17.94
CA SER A 122 -7.17 -4.53 -19.18
C SER A 122 -7.81 -3.20 -19.55
N LYS A 123 -9.17 -3.13 -19.53
CA LYS A 123 -9.91 -1.89 -19.82
C LYS A 123 -9.41 -0.71 -18.96
N ILE A 124 -9.20 -0.94 -17.66
CA ILE A 124 -8.70 0.10 -16.76
C ILE A 124 -7.29 0.54 -17.15
N ARG A 125 -6.37 -0.41 -17.34
CA ARG A 125 -4.99 -0.08 -17.72
C ARG A 125 -4.91 0.68 -19.04
N ASP A 126 -5.68 0.26 -20.04
CA ASP A 126 -5.70 0.86 -21.38
C ASP A 126 -6.27 2.29 -21.33
N TYR A 127 -7.35 2.51 -20.61
CA TYR A 127 -7.92 3.85 -20.43
C TYR A 127 -6.95 4.82 -19.74
N PHE A 128 -6.33 4.39 -18.65
CA PHE A 128 -5.35 5.21 -17.93
C PHE A 128 -4.14 5.55 -18.81
N LYS A 129 -3.66 4.57 -19.58
CA LYS A 129 -2.57 4.77 -20.55
C LYS A 129 -2.97 5.74 -21.66
N GLU A 130 -4.18 5.61 -22.23
CA GLU A 130 -4.72 6.52 -23.26
C GLU A 130 -4.78 7.97 -22.77
N LYS A 131 -5.16 8.18 -21.51
CA LYS A 131 -5.19 9.52 -20.90
C LYS A 131 -3.79 10.07 -20.54
N GLY A 132 -2.73 9.29 -20.72
CA GLY A 132 -1.36 9.69 -20.40
C GLY A 132 -0.94 9.45 -18.95
N TYR A 133 -1.75 8.71 -18.17
CA TYR A 133 -1.47 8.43 -16.75
C TYR A 133 -1.41 6.91 -16.48
N PRO A 134 -0.46 6.17 -17.08
CA PRO A 134 -0.36 4.74 -16.88
C PRO A 134 -0.20 4.41 -15.40
N ILE A 135 -0.93 3.39 -14.94
CA ILE A 135 -0.85 2.94 -13.55
C ILE A 135 0.51 2.31 -13.31
N SER A 136 1.34 2.97 -12.53
CA SER A 136 2.65 2.46 -12.15
C SER A 136 2.50 1.42 -11.04
N CYS A 137 3.03 0.21 -11.27
CA CYS A 137 2.90 -0.92 -10.35
C CYS A 137 4.26 -1.49 -9.97
N TYR A 138 4.35 -1.98 -8.72
CA TYR A 138 5.46 -2.81 -8.28
C TYR A 138 5.06 -4.29 -8.29
N LYS A 139 6.01 -5.15 -8.59
CA LYS A 139 5.87 -6.58 -8.40
C LYS A 139 6.25 -6.91 -6.97
N ILE A 140 5.27 -7.18 -6.13
CA ILE A 140 5.44 -7.59 -4.74
C ILE A 140 5.11 -9.08 -4.64
N PHE A 141 5.97 -9.82 -3.98
CA PHE A 141 5.82 -11.27 -3.80
C PHE A 141 5.78 -11.62 -2.32
N ARG A 142 5.06 -12.67 -1.99
CA ARG A 142 4.93 -13.20 -0.64
C ARG A 142 5.51 -14.60 -0.52
N GLY A 143 6.12 -14.85 0.64
CA GLY A 143 6.63 -16.16 1.01
C GLY A 143 7.78 -16.67 0.13
N THR A 144 8.30 -17.80 0.50
CA THR A 144 9.43 -18.47 -0.19
C THR A 144 9.10 -18.89 -1.61
N ARG A 145 7.81 -19.17 -1.90
CA ARG A 145 7.32 -19.53 -3.24
C ARG A 145 7.14 -18.34 -4.17
N LYS A 146 7.45 -17.12 -3.72
CA LYS A 146 7.33 -15.87 -4.48
C LYS A 146 5.95 -15.71 -5.15
N LEU A 147 4.88 -15.94 -4.40
CA LEU A 147 3.52 -15.75 -4.90
C LEU A 147 3.23 -14.25 -5.05
N PRO A 148 2.81 -13.78 -6.24
CA PRO A 148 2.58 -12.37 -6.47
C PRO A 148 1.39 -11.86 -5.66
N ILE A 149 1.49 -10.61 -5.19
CA ILE A 149 0.40 -9.87 -4.55
C ILE A 149 -0.22 -8.97 -5.60
N TYR A 150 -1.55 -9.03 -5.71
CA TYR A 150 -2.37 -8.22 -6.60
C TYR A 150 -3.39 -7.42 -5.81
N LYS A 151 -3.99 -6.41 -6.44
CA LYS A 151 -5.16 -5.71 -5.92
C LYS A 151 -6.29 -6.70 -5.60
N PRO A 152 -7.15 -6.41 -4.59
CA PRO A 152 -8.13 -7.38 -4.08
C PRO A 152 -9.34 -7.59 -4.99
N TYR A 153 -9.44 -6.86 -6.09
CA TYR A 153 -10.60 -6.90 -6.99
C TYR A 153 -10.75 -8.24 -7.69
N ALA A 154 -12.01 -8.65 -7.82
CA ALA A 154 -12.42 -9.83 -8.56
C ALA A 154 -13.66 -9.49 -9.41
N ARG A 155 -13.91 -10.30 -10.44
CA ARG A 155 -15.11 -10.15 -11.25
C ARG A 155 -16.38 -10.42 -10.43
N ASP A 156 -16.36 -11.45 -9.61
CA ASP A 156 -17.52 -11.88 -8.86
C ASP A 156 -17.68 -11.10 -7.55
N LEU A 157 -18.90 -10.67 -7.27
CA LEU A 157 -19.31 -9.96 -6.07
C LEU A 157 -20.34 -10.77 -5.29
N SER A 158 -20.30 -10.70 -3.97
CA SER A 158 -21.27 -11.34 -3.09
C SER A 158 -21.51 -10.54 -1.83
N THR A 159 -22.70 -10.66 -1.25
CA THR A 159 -23.01 -10.18 0.10
C THR A 159 -22.38 -11.10 1.15
N GLY A 160 -22.04 -10.54 2.32
CA GLY A 160 -21.50 -11.29 3.44
C GLY A 160 -22.44 -12.40 3.95
N LYS A 161 -21.87 -13.39 4.64
CA LYS A 161 -22.63 -14.54 5.18
C LYS A 161 -23.77 -14.13 6.13
N GLN A 162 -23.62 -13.01 6.83
CA GLN A 162 -24.61 -12.48 7.80
C GLN A 162 -25.63 -11.54 7.17
N ALA A 163 -25.55 -11.23 5.87
CA ALA A 163 -26.51 -10.38 5.20
C ALA A 163 -27.92 -11.03 5.22
N LYS A 164 -28.95 -10.23 5.52
CA LYS A 164 -30.34 -10.68 5.53
C LYS A 164 -30.76 -11.21 4.15
N THR A 165 -30.39 -10.50 3.11
CA THR A 165 -30.62 -10.91 1.70
C THR A 165 -29.28 -11.31 1.11
N LYS A 166 -29.21 -12.53 0.59
CA LYS A 166 -28.04 -13.02 -0.14
C LYS A 166 -28.13 -12.58 -1.59
N ASN A 167 -27.08 -11.94 -2.06
CA ASN A 167 -26.95 -11.55 -3.44
C ASN A 167 -25.58 -11.95 -3.98
N LYS A 168 -25.53 -12.34 -5.25
CA LYS A 168 -24.32 -12.62 -6.02
C LYS A 168 -24.49 -11.99 -7.38
N ASP A 169 -23.48 -11.32 -7.83
CA ASP A 169 -23.43 -10.71 -9.15
C ASP A 169 -21.97 -10.62 -9.61
N PHE A 170 -21.76 -10.04 -10.76
CA PHE A 170 -20.43 -9.84 -11.30
C PHE A 170 -20.30 -8.45 -11.91
N VAL A 171 -19.05 -8.00 -12.03
CA VAL A 171 -18.71 -6.76 -12.73
C VAL A 171 -18.99 -6.96 -14.23
N ARG A 172 -19.96 -6.21 -14.76
CA ARG A 172 -20.35 -6.28 -16.17
C ARG A 172 -19.49 -5.41 -17.05
N ASP A 173 -19.23 -4.20 -16.56
CA ASP A 173 -18.43 -3.21 -17.27
C ASP A 173 -17.77 -2.25 -16.27
N ILE A 174 -16.98 -1.33 -16.79
CA ILE A 174 -16.30 -0.28 -16.04
C ILE A 174 -16.74 1.07 -16.59
N GLU A 175 -17.21 1.93 -15.71
CA GLU A 175 -17.40 3.35 -15.97
C GLU A 175 -16.14 4.13 -15.59
N PHE A 176 -15.72 5.04 -16.45
CA PHE A 176 -14.54 5.85 -16.23
C PHE A 176 -14.89 7.29 -15.89
N VAL A 177 -14.11 7.87 -15.00
CA VAL A 177 -14.21 9.28 -14.64
C VAL A 177 -12.84 9.94 -14.87
N TYR A 178 -12.86 11.14 -15.43
CA TYR A 178 -11.66 11.95 -15.63
C TYR A 178 -12.04 13.42 -15.55
N GLU A 179 -11.39 14.17 -14.67
CA GLU A 179 -11.69 15.57 -14.45
C GLU A 179 -10.42 16.41 -14.47
N LYS A 180 -10.56 17.65 -14.91
CA LYS A 180 -9.51 18.67 -14.91
C LYS A 180 -9.88 19.78 -13.94
N ALA A 181 -8.88 20.36 -13.29
CA ALA A 181 -9.05 21.58 -12.51
C ALA A 181 -9.31 22.80 -13.43
N SER A 182 -9.69 23.91 -12.84
CA SER A 182 -10.02 25.14 -13.57
C SER A 182 -8.83 25.72 -14.38
N ASP A 183 -7.61 25.38 -13.99
CA ASP A 183 -6.37 25.74 -14.68
C ASP A 183 -6.02 24.79 -15.85
N GLY A 184 -6.86 23.79 -16.13
CA GLY A 184 -6.68 22.78 -17.17
C GLY A 184 -5.78 21.61 -16.77
N GLN A 185 -5.18 21.63 -15.57
CA GLN A 185 -4.39 20.51 -15.07
C GLN A 185 -5.29 19.33 -14.71
N PRO A 186 -4.83 18.09 -14.91
CA PRO A 186 -5.60 16.91 -14.53
C PRO A 186 -5.77 16.84 -13.01
N LEU A 187 -7.01 16.72 -12.56
CA LEU A 187 -7.36 16.66 -11.14
C LEU A 187 -7.36 15.22 -10.65
N TYR A 188 -8.14 14.38 -11.29
CA TYR A 188 -8.22 12.95 -11.01
C TYR A 188 -8.63 12.15 -12.23
N ILE A 189 -8.30 10.87 -12.19
CA ILE A 189 -8.77 9.83 -13.10
C ILE A 189 -9.25 8.64 -12.26
N GLY A 190 -10.28 7.93 -12.69
CA GLY A 190 -10.77 6.81 -11.93
C GLY A 190 -11.66 5.87 -12.71
N TRP A 191 -12.13 4.87 -12.00
CA TRP A 191 -13.04 3.86 -12.52
C TRP A 191 -14.00 3.39 -11.44
N ILE A 192 -15.20 3.01 -11.86
CA ILE A 192 -16.26 2.45 -11.01
C ILE A 192 -16.81 1.20 -11.71
N ALA A 193 -16.96 0.11 -10.96
CA ALA A 193 -17.53 -1.12 -11.47
C ALA A 193 -19.03 -0.95 -11.71
N LEU A 194 -19.50 -1.27 -12.91
CA LEU A 194 -20.91 -1.35 -13.26
C LEU A 194 -21.44 -2.76 -12.97
N THR A 195 -22.45 -2.84 -12.14
CA THR A 195 -23.07 -4.09 -11.68
C THR A 195 -24.56 -3.90 -11.46
N ASP A 196 -25.34 -4.99 -11.43
CA ASP A 196 -26.70 -5.01 -10.85
C ASP A 196 -26.66 -5.49 -9.38
N PHE A 197 -25.47 -5.51 -8.76
CA PHE A 197 -25.30 -5.98 -7.40
C PHE A 197 -26.07 -5.08 -6.42
N SER A 198 -26.86 -5.72 -5.58
CA SER A 198 -27.61 -5.06 -4.52
C SER A 198 -27.16 -5.58 -3.17
N GLY A 199 -26.72 -4.68 -2.29
CA GLY A 199 -26.26 -4.98 -0.95
C GLY A 199 -24.80 -4.65 -0.71
N ILE A 200 -24.34 -4.90 0.50
CA ILE A 200 -22.96 -4.61 0.92
C ILE A 200 -22.04 -5.71 0.40
N ILE A 201 -20.98 -5.31 -0.30
CA ILE A 201 -19.94 -6.22 -0.81
C ILE A 201 -19.27 -6.92 0.38
N SER A 202 -19.10 -8.25 0.32
CA SER A 202 -18.56 -9.05 1.44
C SER A 202 -17.08 -8.79 1.73
N ASN A 203 -16.29 -8.48 0.71
CA ASN A 203 -14.86 -8.23 0.85
C ASN A 203 -14.63 -6.76 1.21
N GLU A 204 -14.26 -6.51 2.46
CA GLU A 204 -14.02 -5.15 2.97
C GLU A 204 -12.91 -4.41 2.23
N SER A 205 -11.91 -5.11 1.72
CA SER A 205 -10.82 -4.52 0.93
C SER A 205 -11.27 -4.02 -0.46
N VAL A 206 -12.48 -4.41 -0.91
CA VAL A 206 -13.08 -4.00 -2.19
C VAL A 206 -14.19 -2.97 -1.99
N GLN A 207 -14.79 -2.93 -0.79
CA GLN A 207 -15.89 -2.02 -0.50
C GLN A 207 -15.50 -0.55 -0.67
N GLY A 208 -16.37 0.19 -1.35
CA GLY A 208 -16.26 1.65 -1.47
C GLY A 208 -15.35 2.10 -2.59
N ILE A 209 -15.50 3.37 -2.92
CA ILE A 209 -14.57 4.05 -3.81
C ILE A 209 -13.29 4.35 -3.03
N ARG A 210 -12.16 3.96 -3.58
CA ARG A 210 -10.84 4.09 -2.96
C ARG A 210 -10.06 5.24 -3.56
N PHE A 211 -9.45 6.07 -2.72
CA PHE A 211 -8.52 7.09 -3.18
C PHE A 211 -7.10 6.53 -3.31
N ARG A 212 -6.43 6.92 -4.41
CA ARG A 212 -5.02 6.58 -4.62
C ARG A 212 -4.21 7.79 -5.03
N LYS A 213 -2.97 7.86 -4.57
CA LYS A 213 -1.93 8.77 -5.06
C LYS A 213 -0.72 7.95 -5.47
N GLY A 214 -0.24 8.10 -6.71
CA GLY A 214 0.84 7.25 -7.22
C GLY A 214 0.55 5.74 -7.11
N ASN A 215 -0.73 5.33 -7.24
CA ASN A 215 -1.25 3.98 -7.05
C ASN A 215 -1.16 3.43 -5.61
N ILE A 216 -0.78 4.24 -4.62
CA ILE A 216 -0.83 3.90 -3.19
C ILE A 216 -2.18 4.33 -2.63
N LEU A 217 -2.81 3.49 -1.82
CA LEU A 217 -4.07 3.82 -1.15
C LEU A 217 -3.88 4.98 -0.17
N VAL A 218 -4.78 5.95 -0.22
CA VAL A 218 -4.88 7.06 0.74
C VAL A 218 -6.22 6.95 1.48
N GLY A 219 -6.15 6.93 2.81
CA GLY A 219 -7.34 6.71 3.64
C GLY A 219 -7.81 5.25 3.61
N ASN A 220 -9.12 5.05 3.72
CA ASN A 220 -9.76 3.73 3.79
C ASN A 220 -11.14 3.72 3.10
N ASN A 221 -11.91 2.65 3.27
CA ASN A 221 -13.25 2.50 2.70
C ASN A 221 -14.29 3.50 3.25
N SER A 222 -14.00 4.19 4.34
CA SER A 222 -14.89 5.21 4.91
C SER A 222 -14.58 6.64 4.45
N THR A 223 -13.53 6.85 3.68
CA THR A 223 -13.09 8.18 3.25
C THR A 223 -14.20 8.99 2.56
N PHE A 224 -15.03 8.33 1.75
CA PHE A 224 -16.16 8.97 1.09
C PHE A 224 -17.47 8.95 1.88
N VAL A 225 -17.54 8.26 3.01
CA VAL A 225 -18.81 8.09 3.76
C VAL A 225 -19.44 9.44 4.13
N LYS A 226 -18.63 10.45 4.45
CA LYS A 226 -19.11 11.80 4.80
C LYS A 226 -19.88 12.52 3.67
N TYR A 227 -19.73 12.07 2.41
CA TYR A 227 -20.43 12.64 1.25
C TYR A 227 -21.77 11.96 0.95
N PHE A 228 -22.06 10.85 1.64
CA PHE A 228 -23.36 10.21 1.58
C PHE A 228 -24.27 10.77 2.69
N PRO A 229 -25.59 10.95 2.44
CA PRO A 229 -26.54 11.27 3.50
C PRO A 229 -26.44 10.27 4.64
N SER A 230 -26.76 10.69 5.86
CA SER A 230 -26.66 9.83 7.07
C SER A 230 -27.40 8.51 6.94
N GLU A 231 -28.52 8.50 6.22
CA GLU A 231 -29.30 7.31 5.91
C GLU A 231 -28.61 6.38 4.88
N GLY A 232 -27.63 6.92 4.14
CA GLY A 232 -26.87 6.22 3.08
C GLY A 232 -25.43 5.88 3.45
N HIS A 233 -25.02 5.96 4.73
CA HIS A 233 -23.62 5.69 5.12
C HIS A 233 -23.13 4.30 4.68
N ASN A 234 -24.00 3.32 4.54
CA ASN A 234 -23.65 2.03 3.98
C ASN A 234 -23.61 1.99 2.45
N ALA A 235 -24.12 3.03 1.76
CA ALA A 235 -24.21 3.03 0.30
C ALA A 235 -22.83 2.95 -0.33
N ASN A 236 -21.82 3.66 0.21
CA ASN A 236 -20.45 3.55 -0.30
C ASN A 236 -19.93 2.10 -0.33
N ARG A 237 -20.35 1.25 0.62
CA ARG A 237 -19.94 -0.17 0.71
C ARG A 237 -20.57 -1.06 -0.36
N MET A 238 -21.49 -0.53 -1.14
CA MET A 238 -22.12 -1.22 -2.28
C MET A 238 -21.36 -0.99 -3.59
N PHE A 239 -20.44 -0.03 -3.63
CA PHE A 239 -19.62 0.29 -4.79
C PHE A 239 -18.25 -0.37 -4.71
N ALA A 240 -17.62 -0.54 -5.86
CA ALA A 240 -16.21 -0.89 -6.00
C ALA A 240 -15.58 0.01 -7.08
N GLY A 241 -14.46 0.63 -6.76
CA GLY A 241 -13.79 1.53 -7.70
C GLY A 241 -12.57 2.23 -7.10
N GLU A 242 -11.85 2.97 -7.93
CA GLU A 242 -10.70 3.75 -7.50
C GLU A 242 -10.71 5.13 -8.17
N ILE A 243 -10.34 6.15 -7.40
CA ILE A 243 -10.05 7.50 -7.87
C ILE A 243 -8.57 7.77 -7.62
N HIS A 244 -7.82 7.97 -8.67
CA HIS A 244 -6.41 8.33 -8.62
C HIS A 244 -6.26 9.84 -8.72
N VAL A 245 -5.78 10.45 -7.66
CA VAL A 245 -5.51 11.89 -7.59
C VAL A 245 -4.22 12.18 -8.35
N LEU A 246 -4.31 13.06 -9.35
CA LEU A 246 -3.21 13.44 -10.23
C LEU A 246 -2.60 14.78 -9.83
N HIS A 247 -3.42 15.72 -9.36
CA HIS A 247 -2.98 17.05 -8.99
C HIS A 247 -2.05 17.02 -7.77
N ASN A 248 -0.94 17.75 -7.85
CA ASN A 248 0.09 17.71 -6.81
C ASN A 248 -0.30 18.45 -5.52
N GLU A 249 -1.20 19.43 -5.61
CA GLU A 249 -1.66 20.22 -4.47
C GLU A 249 -2.86 19.61 -3.73
N VAL A 250 -3.43 18.53 -4.28
CA VAL A 250 -4.49 17.78 -3.62
C VAL A 250 -3.84 16.63 -2.86
N ILE A 251 -3.49 16.85 -1.63
CA ILE A 251 -3.12 16.02 -0.47
C ILE A 251 -1.96 16.62 0.29
#